data_f88d6931b9809bbe5bd5492d3cfb58d2
#
_entry.id   f88d6931b9809bbe5bd5492d3cfb58d2
#
_cell.length_a   1.000
_cell.length_b   1.000
_cell.length_c   1.000
_cell.angle_alpha   90.00
_cell.angle_beta   90.00
_cell.angle_gamma   90.00
#
_symmetry.space_group_name_H-M   'P 1'
#
loop_
_entity.id
_entity.type
_entity.pdbx_description
1 polymer ?
#
loop_
_entity_poly.entity_id
_entity_poly.type
_entity_poly.pdbx_seq_one_letter_code
_entity_poly.pdbx_strand_id
1 'polypeptide(L)'
;MRRGRYGVPMQVYGAIVPGAARVDRLLPRAAKAARTEPSLSRQARQRLKMLHWYEDHGRNARRTCRHFGVSPDTFYRWLRRYQHTGPQGLEDRSHRPRRVRRPTWSRELAQAVLQLREAYPRWGKDKLVVLLRRAGWEASTSMVGRILRRLKQEGLLWEADLRDPCILKRSQVRPYAARKPRDYQVVAPGDLVQVDTADIRPLPGVVFKHFTGRDVVCRWDVLDVYHRATARSAASFLDGLLERTPFPVRAIQVDGGSEFKAGFEGACQERGIRLFVLPPRSPKLNGSVERAQRTHKEEFYQVVDLPETIGDLRQKLRAQEVRYNTVRPHQALGQQTPAEYCRRWLETTSV
;
A
#
# COMPACT_ATOMS: atom_id res chain seq x y z
N MET A 1 25.47 -40.00 4.26
CA MET A 1 25.06 -38.71 4.81
C MET A 1 25.16 -37.63 3.73
N ARG A 2 24.03 -37.12 3.26
CA ARG A 2 24.01 -35.98 2.31
C ARG A 2 23.91 -34.69 3.11
N ARG A 3 24.89 -33.81 2.95
CA ARG A 3 24.88 -32.47 3.56
C ARG A 3 24.09 -31.49 2.67
N GLY A 4 23.19 -30.74 3.27
CA GLY A 4 22.49 -29.66 2.60
C GLY A 4 23.45 -28.46 2.32
N ARG A 5 23.04 -27.53 1.47
CA ARG A 5 23.85 -26.40 0.97
C ARG A 5 24.48 -25.50 2.06
N TYR A 6 24.13 -25.65 3.31
CA TYR A 6 24.61 -24.82 4.44
C TYR A 6 25.25 -25.64 5.56
N GLY A 7 25.67 -26.89 5.28
CA GLY A 7 26.50 -27.64 6.22
C GLY A 7 25.81 -28.14 7.52
N VAL A 8 24.51 -28.02 7.66
CA VAL A 8 23.76 -28.49 8.82
C VAL A 8 23.21 -29.87 8.56
N PRO A 9 23.40 -30.86 9.45
CA PRO A 9 22.88 -32.22 9.22
C PRO A 9 21.35 -32.22 9.20
N MET A 10 20.75 -32.82 8.16
CA MET A 10 19.30 -32.91 7.99
C MET A 10 18.56 -33.69 9.09
N GLN A 11 19.27 -34.35 10.01
CA GLN A 11 18.66 -35.09 11.12
C GLN A 11 18.07 -34.24 12.24
N VAL A 12 18.38 -32.94 12.33
CA VAL A 12 17.86 -32.04 13.37
C VAL A 12 16.42 -31.61 13.09
N TYR A 13 15.97 -31.67 11.85
CA TYR A 13 14.59 -31.28 11.48
C TYR A 13 13.57 -32.45 11.48
N GLY A 14 14.03 -33.69 11.62
CA GLY A 14 13.18 -34.86 11.77
C GLY A 14 12.76 -35.16 13.23
N ALA A 15 13.34 -34.46 14.16
CA ALA A 15 12.99 -34.57 15.55
C ALA A 15 11.92 -33.51 15.86
N ILE A 16 10.64 -33.72 15.26
CA ILE A 16 9.75 -33.77 16.26
C ILE A 16 8.88 -32.60 16.53
N VAL A 17 7.81 -32.95 16.55
CA VAL A 17 6.83 -32.51 17.57
C VAL A 17 6.60 -33.72 18.48
N PRO A 18 7.20 -33.82 19.67
CA PRO A 18 7.06 -34.98 20.57
C PRO A 18 5.61 -35.28 21.00
N GLY A 19 4.72 -34.29 20.86
CA GLY A 19 3.30 -34.44 21.18
C GLY A 19 2.49 -35.24 20.15
N ALA A 20 2.85 -35.17 18.86
CA ALA A 20 2.09 -35.88 17.81
C ALA A 20 2.20 -37.39 17.91
N ALA A 21 3.36 -37.93 18.28
CA ALA A 21 3.58 -39.34 18.49
C ALA A 21 2.83 -39.89 19.71
N ARG A 22 2.60 -39.07 20.74
CA ARG A 22 1.82 -39.46 21.92
C ARG A 22 0.33 -39.50 21.67
N VAL A 23 -0.20 -38.57 20.85
CA VAL A 23 -1.63 -38.56 20.52
C VAL A 23 -2.02 -39.77 19.65
N ASP A 24 -1.18 -40.14 18.67
CA ASP A 24 -1.42 -41.31 17.83
C ASP A 24 -1.36 -42.64 18.62
N ARG A 25 -0.60 -42.71 19.72
CA ARG A 25 -0.54 -43.89 20.60
C ARG A 25 -1.72 -43.98 21.57
N LEU A 26 -2.27 -42.82 22.01
CA LEU A 26 -3.36 -42.82 23.00
C LEU A 26 -4.75 -42.92 22.37
N LEU A 27 -4.93 -42.46 21.11
CA LEU A 27 -6.22 -42.47 20.42
C LEU A 27 -6.04 -42.76 18.90
N PRO A 28 -5.57 -43.98 18.52
CA PRO A 28 -5.27 -44.27 17.11
C PRO A 28 -6.51 -44.27 16.18
N ARG A 29 -7.70 -44.55 16.73
CA ARG A 29 -8.96 -44.47 15.98
C ARG A 29 -9.49 -43.04 15.80
N ALA A 30 -9.34 -42.19 16.79
CA ALA A 30 -9.78 -40.79 16.72
C ALA A 30 -8.89 -39.97 15.76
N ALA A 31 -7.59 -40.22 15.76
CA ALA A 31 -6.65 -39.56 14.85
C ALA A 31 -6.89 -40.00 13.38
N LYS A 32 -7.30 -41.25 13.17
CA LYS A 32 -7.64 -41.77 11.83
C LYS A 32 -8.98 -41.25 11.32
N ALA A 33 -9.98 -41.07 12.22
CA ALA A 33 -11.25 -40.45 11.89
C ALA A 33 -11.10 -38.96 11.57
N ALA A 34 -10.25 -38.22 12.30
CA ALA A 34 -9.95 -36.82 12.03
C ALA A 34 -9.24 -36.57 10.70
N ARG A 35 -8.52 -37.60 10.18
CA ARG A 35 -7.86 -37.54 8.84
C ARG A 35 -8.79 -37.85 7.68
N THR A 36 -9.98 -38.43 7.94
CA THR A 36 -10.91 -38.90 6.91
C THR A 36 -12.12 -37.98 6.71
N GLU A 37 -12.34 -37.00 7.55
CA GLU A 37 -13.37 -36.00 7.28
C GLU A 37 -12.85 -34.96 6.29
N PRO A 38 -13.49 -34.82 5.13
CA PRO A 38 -13.14 -33.73 4.21
C PRO A 38 -13.36 -32.42 4.94
N SER A 39 -12.35 -31.54 4.93
CA SER A 39 -12.42 -30.23 5.59
C SER A 39 -13.50 -29.37 4.90
N LEU A 40 -14.70 -29.38 5.48
CA LEU A 40 -15.81 -28.58 4.98
C LEU A 40 -15.48 -27.08 5.10
N SER A 41 -15.89 -26.30 4.09
CA SER A 41 -15.82 -24.86 4.13
C SER A 41 -16.64 -24.28 5.30
N ARG A 42 -16.38 -23.03 5.69
CA ARG A 42 -17.16 -22.36 6.74
C ARG A 42 -18.65 -22.37 6.43
N GLN A 43 -19.03 -22.15 5.18
CA GLN A 43 -20.43 -22.13 4.73
C GLN A 43 -21.04 -23.51 4.78
N ALA A 44 -20.34 -24.55 4.34
CA ALA A 44 -20.81 -25.93 4.41
C ALA A 44 -21.04 -26.40 5.85
N ARG A 45 -20.17 -26.01 6.78
CA ARG A 45 -20.33 -26.28 8.22
C ARG A 45 -21.57 -25.58 8.81
N GLN A 46 -21.85 -24.33 8.40
CA GLN A 46 -23.08 -23.65 8.83
C GLN A 46 -24.35 -24.32 8.32
N ARG A 47 -24.33 -24.79 7.06
CA ARG A 47 -25.44 -25.57 6.47
C ARG A 47 -25.62 -26.90 7.18
N LEU A 48 -24.55 -27.58 7.52
CA LEU A 48 -24.58 -28.82 8.29
C LEU A 48 -25.19 -28.61 9.69
N LYS A 49 -24.78 -27.53 10.38
CA LYS A 49 -25.34 -27.17 11.67
C LYS A 49 -26.85 -26.90 11.59
N MET A 50 -27.33 -26.28 10.51
CA MET A 50 -28.75 -26.06 10.27
C MET A 50 -29.52 -27.38 10.09
N LEU A 51 -28.93 -28.36 9.39
CA LEU A 51 -29.56 -29.67 9.16
C LEU A 51 -29.57 -30.52 10.42
N HIS A 52 -28.52 -30.54 11.24
CA HIS A 52 -28.50 -31.21 12.55
C HIS A 52 -29.55 -30.58 13.47
N TRP A 53 -29.63 -29.24 13.53
CA TRP A 53 -30.66 -28.58 14.32
C TRP A 53 -32.10 -28.98 13.89
N TYR A 54 -32.33 -29.16 12.58
CA TYR A 54 -33.60 -29.62 12.04
C TYR A 54 -33.91 -31.07 12.54
N GLU A 55 -32.93 -31.95 12.56
CA GLU A 55 -33.09 -33.36 13.04
C GLU A 55 -33.37 -33.35 14.56
N ASP A 56 -32.61 -32.61 15.34
CA ASP A 56 -32.71 -32.53 16.78
C ASP A 56 -34.02 -31.90 17.28
N HIS A 57 -34.68 -31.09 16.45
CA HIS A 57 -35.90 -30.36 16.83
C HIS A 57 -37.16 -30.85 16.14
N GLY A 58 -37.28 -32.16 15.96
CA GLY A 58 -38.48 -32.80 15.48
C GLY A 58 -38.78 -32.61 13.99
N ARG A 59 -37.76 -32.39 13.17
CA ARG A 59 -37.83 -32.24 11.70
C ARG A 59 -38.82 -31.20 11.23
N ASN A 60 -38.94 -30.10 11.97
CA ASN A 60 -39.83 -29.00 11.63
C ASN A 60 -39.12 -27.94 10.76
N ALA A 61 -39.27 -28.06 9.44
CA ALA A 61 -38.64 -27.15 8.47
C ALA A 61 -39.04 -25.67 8.67
N ARG A 62 -40.29 -25.39 8.99
CA ARG A 62 -40.77 -24.01 9.19
C ARG A 62 -40.09 -23.34 10.39
N ARG A 63 -39.91 -24.09 11.49
CA ARG A 63 -39.19 -23.63 12.69
C ARG A 63 -37.71 -23.44 12.41
N THR A 64 -37.08 -24.37 11.69
CA THR A 64 -35.67 -24.27 11.27
C THR A 64 -35.43 -23.05 10.39
N CYS A 65 -36.28 -22.83 9.38
CA CYS A 65 -36.17 -21.68 8.49
C CYS A 65 -36.22 -20.35 9.25
N ARG A 66 -37.14 -20.23 10.23
CA ARG A 66 -37.26 -19.04 11.08
C ARG A 66 -36.00 -18.84 11.95
N HIS A 67 -35.51 -19.93 12.55
CA HIS A 67 -34.34 -19.88 13.44
C HIS A 67 -33.07 -19.44 12.72
N PHE A 68 -32.82 -19.97 11.50
CA PHE A 68 -31.62 -19.65 10.71
C PHE A 68 -31.79 -18.51 9.70
N GLY A 69 -32.99 -17.92 9.60
CA GLY A 69 -33.26 -16.81 8.67
C GLY A 69 -33.14 -17.22 7.19
N VAL A 70 -33.46 -18.48 6.84
CA VAL A 70 -33.37 -18.98 5.46
C VAL A 70 -34.76 -19.22 4.87
N SER A 71 -34.88 -19.07 3.54
CA SER A 71 -36.12 -19.41 2.84
C SER A 71 -36.32 -20.93 2.82
N PRO A 72 -37.58 -21.41 2.79
CA PRO A 72 -37.92 -22.82 2.67
C PRO A 72 -37.23 -23.48 1.44
N ASP A 73 -37.23 -22.80 0.30
CA ASP A 73 -36.57 -23.30 -0.92
C ASP A 73 -35.07 -23.53 -0.73
N THR A 74 -34.41 -22.61 -0.04
CA THR A 74 -32.99 -22.73 0.29
C THR A 74 -32.76 -23.90 1.24
N PHE A 75 -33.57 -24.07 2.26
CA PHE A 75 -33.51 -25.16 3.20
C PHE A 75 -33.69 -26.52 2.51
N TYR A 76 -34.78 -26.72 1.75
CA TYR A 76 -35.04 -27.97 1.05
C TYR A 76 -34.03 -28.29 -0.05
N ARG A 77 -33.45 -27.28 -0.70
CA ARG A 77 -32.34 -27.47 -1.64
C ARG A 77 -31.12 -28.06 -0.95
N TRP A 78 -30.74 -27.57 0.23
CA TRP A 78 -29.60 -28.09 0.98
C TRP A 78 -29.92 -29.46 1.61
N LEU A 79 -31.13 -29.69 2.10
CA LEU A 79 -31.56 -30.96 2.64
C LEU A 79 -31.47 -32.07 1.56
N ARG A 80 -32.01 -31.82 0.37
CA ARG A 80 -31.91 -32.76 -0.77
C ARG A 80 -30.45 -33.07 -1.16
N ARG A 81 -29.61 -32.02 -1.21
CA ARG A 81 -28.18 -32.20 -1.54
C ARG A 81 -27.46 -33.02 -0.48
N TYR A 82 -27.76 -32.82 0.77
CA TYR A 82 -27.21 -33.57 1.88
C TYR A 82 -27.64 -35.06 1.83
N GLN A 83 -28.91 -35.33 1.57
CA GLN A 83 -29.45 -36.67 1.44
C GLN A 83 -28.81 -37.44 0.28
N HIS A 84 -28.51 -36.76 -0.84
CA HIS A 84 -27.92 -37.44 -2.01
C HIS A 84 -26.38 -37.61 -1.94
N THR A 85 -25.66 -36.64 -1.36
CA THR A 85 -24.21 -36.56 -1.47
C THR A 85 -23.51 -36.48 -0.11
N GLY A 86 -24.27 -36.51 0.98
CA GLY A 86 -23.74 -36.34 2.33
C GLY A 86 -23.18 -34.92 2.60
N PRO A 87 -22.27 -34.78 3.57
CA PRO A 87 -21.73 -33.49 3.95
C PRO A 87 -21.06 -32.71 2.81
N GLN A 88 -20.44 -33.41 1.85
CA GLN A 88 -19.85 -32.80 0.66
C GLN A 88 -20.88 -32.14 -0.25
N GLY A 89 -22.14 -32.59 -0.22
CA GLY A 89 -23.26 -31.96 -0.91
C GLY A 89 -23.53 -30.53 -0.46
N LEU A 90 -23.06 -30.15 0.72
CA LEU A 90 -23.26 -28.82 1.28
C LEU A 90 -22.22 -27.79 0.79
N GLU A 91 -21.17 -28.23 0.09
CA GLU A 91 -20.22 -27.33 -0.55
C GLU A 91 -20.85 -26.56 -1.72
N ASP A 92 -20.38 -25.35 -1.94
CA ASP A 92 -20.80 -24.57 -3.09
C ASP A 92 -20.24 -25.17 -4.39
N ARG A 93 -21.09 -25.30 -5.38
CA ARG A 93 -20.66 -25.73 -6.71
C ARG A 93 -19.99 -24.56 -7.41
N SER A 94 -18.95 -24.86 -8.19
CA SER A 94 -18.30 -23.86 -9.03
C SER A 94 -19.33 -23.17 -9.95
N HIS A 95 -19.36 -21.84 -9.91
CA HIS A 95 -20.16 -21.03 -10.82
C HIS A 95 -19.50 -20.86 -12.20
N ARG A 96 -18.34 -21.49 -12.42
CA ARG A 96 -17.65 -21.44 -13.71
C ARG A 96 -18.52 -22.08 -14.80
N PRO A 97 -18.73 -21.39 -15.93
CA PRO A 97 -19.49 -21.93 -17.05
C PRO A 97 -18.91 -23.28 -17.51
N ARG A 98 -19.76 -24.28 -17.68
CA ARG A 98 -19.33 -25.61 -18.18
C ARG A 98 -18.81 -25.55 -19.63
N ARG A 99 -19.34 -24.60 -20.43
CA ARG A 99 -18.88 -24.34 -21.80
C ARG A 99 -18.10 -23.03 -21.78
N VAL A 100 -16.79 -23.12 -21.87
CA VAL A 100 -15.90 -21.98 -22.02
C VAL A 100 -15.67 -21.74 -23.50
N ARG A 101 -15.72 -20.49 -23.96
CA ARG A 101 -15.40 -20.15 -25.37
C ARG A 101 -14.02 -20.67 -25.71
N ARG A 102 -13.91 -21.35 -26.85
CA ARG A 102 -12.61 -21.77 -27.39
C ARG A 102 -11.85 -20.53 -27.88
N PRO A 103 -10.50 -20.56 -27.82
CA PRO A 103 -9.69 -19.51 -28.40
C PRO A 103 -10.03 -19.28 -29.88
N THR A 104 -10.08 -18.03 -30.30
CA THR A 104 -10.37 -17.65 -31.70
C THR A 104 -9.12 -17.59 -32.58
N TRP A 105 -7.95 -17.88 -31.98
CA TRP A 105 -6.65 -17.85 -32.69
C TRP A 105 -6.16 -19.27 -32.96
N SER A 106 -5.38 -19.41 -34.02
CA SER A 106 -4.78 -20.67 -34.40
C SER A 106 -3.57 -21.02 -33.51
N ARG A 107 -3.18 -22.28 -33.52
CA ARG A 107 -2.02 -22.78 -32.77
C ARG A 107 -0.71 -22.17 -33.32
N GLU A 108 -0.64 -22.02 -34.64
CA GLU A 108 0.50 -21.47 -35.37
C GLU A 108 0.72 -19.98 -35.00
N LEU A 109 -0.36 -19.21 -34.91
CA LEU A 109 -0.27 -17.83 -34.44
C LEU A 109 0.22 -17.75 -32.97
N ALA A 110 -0.24 -18.65 -32.12
CA ALA A 110 0.23 -18.70 -30.73
C ALA A 110 1.73 -19.03 -30.65
N GLN A 111 2.21 -19.92 -31.51
CA GLN A 111 3.62 -20.29 -31.62
C GLN A 111 4.46 -19.11 -32.17
N ALA A 112 3.98 -18.40 -33.19
CA ALA A 112 4.64 -17.20 -33.70
C ALA A 112 4.74 -16.10 -32.64
N VAL A 113 3.70 -15.92 -31.81
CA VAL A 113 3.73 -14.97 -30.69
C VAL A 113 4.77 -15.40 -29.65
N LEU A 114 4.88 -16.69 -29.34
CA LEU A 114 5.86 -17.24 -28.40
C LEU A 114 7.29 -16.97 -28.91
N GLN A 115 7.60 -17.33 -30.17
CA GLN A 115 8.90 -17.11 -30.78
C GLN A 115 9.32 -15.64 -30.77
N LEU A 116 8.41 -14.74 -31.12
CA LEU A 116 8.68 -13.30 -31.07
C LEU A 116 8.89 -12.81 -29.64
N ARG A 117 8.20 -13.37 -28.67
CA ARG A 117 8.38 -13.00 -27.27
C ARG A 117 9.70 -13.51 -26.69
N GLU A 118 10.17 -14.68 -27.12
CA GLU A 118 11.48 -15.22 -26.78
C GLU A 118 12.61 -14.40 -27.42
N ALA A 119 12.46 -14.03 -28.69
CA ALA A 119 13.42 -13.16 -29.38
C ALA A 119 13.47 -11.74 -28.78
N TYR A 120 12.32 -11.22 -28.31
CA TYR A 120 12.19 -9.87 -27.75
C TYR A 120 11.51 -9.89 -26.37
N PRO A 121 12.20 -10.33 -25.31
CA PRO A 121 11.59 -10.60 -23.99
C PRO A 121 10.92 -9.40 -23.30
N ARG A 122 11.29 -8.17 -23.71
CA ARG A 122 10.77 -6.91 -23.14
C ARG A 122 9.69 -6.23 -23.98
N TRP A 123 9.39 -6.73 -25.17
CA TRP A 123 8.41 -6.09 -26.02
C TRP A 123 6.98 -6.48 -25.63
N GLY A 124 6.15 -5.47 -25.41
CA GLY A 124 4.72 -5.66 -25.13
C GLY A 124 3.93 -6.04 -26.37
N LYS A 125 2.67 -6.40 -26.14
CA LYS A 125 1.70 -6.79 -27.18
C LYS A 125 1.63 -5.82 -28.37
N ASP A 126 1.78 -4.50 -28.08
CA ASP A 126 1.64 -3.45 -29.09
C ASP A 126 2.80 -3.47 -30.12
N LYS A 127 4.01 -3.81 -29.70
CA LYS A 127 5.16 -3.98 -30.58
C LYS A 127 5.12 -5.32 -31.31
N LEU A 128 4.75 -6.40 -30.61
CA LEU A 128 4.68 -7.75 -31.18
C LEU A 128 3.62 -7.84 -32.29
N VAL A 129 2.47 -7.18 -32.14
CA VAL A 129 1.42 -7.19 -33.16
C VAL A 129 1.86 -6.54 -34.47
N VAL A 130 2.73 -5.53 -34.38
CA VAL A 130 3.28 -4.88 -35.59
C VAL A 130 4.17 -5.85 -36.39
N LEU A 131 5.03 -6.61 -35.68
CA LEU A 131 5.88 -7.63 -36.30
C LEU A 131 5.05 -8.77 -36.91
N LEU A 132 4.03 -9.25 -36.19
CA LEU A 132 3.13 -10.27 -36.70
C LEU A 132 2.42 -9.85 -37.97
N ARG A 133 1.90 -8.62 -38.00
CA ARG A 133 1.24 -8.07 -39.23
C ARG A 133 2.20 -7.93 -40.39
N ARG A 134 3.44 -7.51 -40.15
CA ARG A 134 4.49 -7.47 -41.18
C ARG A 134 4.85 -8.86 -41.70
N ALA A 135 4.70 -9.89 -40.88
CA ALA A 135 4.87 -11.29 -41.27
C ALA A 135 3.59 -11.92 -41.86
N GLY A 136 2.56 -11.12 -42.21
CA GLY A 136 1.32 -11.57 -42.85
C GLY A 136 0.26 -12.15 -41.92
N TRP A 137 0.43 -12.04 -40.56
CA TRP A 137 -0.57 -12.54 -39.62
C TRP A 137 -1.70 -11.53 -39.38
N GLU A 138 -2.93 -11.96 -39.48
CA GLU A 138 -4.09 -11.17 -39.03
C GLU A 138 -4.23 -11.26 -37.48
N ALA A 139 -3.57 -10.35 -36.81
CA ALA A 139 -3.59 -10.31 -35.33
C ALA A 139 -4.01 -8.92 -34.83
N SER A 140 -4.87 -8.90 -33.81
CA SER A 140 -5.17 -7.69 -33.04
C SER A 140 -4.33 -7.62 -31.77
N THR A 141 -4.09 -6.42 -31.27
CA THR A 141 -3.37 -6.20 -30.00
C THR A 141 -4.02 -6.95 -28.83
N SER A 142 -5.36 -6.97 -28.80
CA SER A 142 -6.13 -7.70 -27.78
C SER A 142 -5.94 -9.21 -27.89
N MET A 143 -5.86 -9.75 -29.11
CA MET A 143 -5.62 -11.17 -29.38
C MET A 143 -4.21 -11.56 -28.91
N VAL A 144 -3.18 -10.82 -29.32
CA VAL A 144 -1.80 -11.04 -28.86
C VAL A 144 -1.69 -11.00 -27.32
N GLY A 145 -2.37 -10.02 -26.69
CA GLY A 145 -2.39 -9.92 -25.22
C GLY A 145 -3.05 -11.13 -24.53
N ARG A 146 -4.10 -11.70 -25.15
CA ARG A 146 -4.75 -12.93 -24.64
C ARG A 146 -3.86 -14.17 -24.82
N ILE A 147 -3.19 -14.28 -25.97
CA ILE A 147 -2.24 -15.36 -26.25
C ILE A 147 -1.09 -15.33 -25.21
N LEU A 148 -0.44 -14.18 -25.02
CA LEU A 148 0.65 -14.04 -24.04
C LEU A 148 0.21 -14.42 -22.62
N ARG A 149 -1.00 -14.01 -22.21
CA ARG A 149 -1.55 -14.37 -20.90
C ARG A 149 -1.75 -15.88 -20.77
N ARG A 150 -2.26 -16.53 -21.82
CA ARG A 150 -2.47 -17.96 -21.82
C ARG A 150 -1.15 -18.74 -21.79
N LEU A 151 -0.17 -18.36 -22.62
CA LEU A 151 1.16 -18.95 -22.62
C LEU A 151 1.83 -18.86 -21.25
N LYS A 152 1.65 -17.73 -20.56
CA LYS A 152 2.14 -17.53 -19.18
C LYS A 152 1.41 -18.43 -18.19
N GLN A 153 0.10 -18.58 -18.30
CA GLN A 153 -0.69 -19.48 -17.43
C GLN A 153 -0.36 -20.96 -17.64
N GLU A 154 -0.01 -21.35 -18.85
CA GLU A 154 0.41 -22.71 -19.21
C GLU A 154 1.88 -23.00 -18.91
N GLY A 155 2.63 -22.00 -18.38
CA GLY A 155 4.05 -22.14 -18.05
C GLY A 155 4.98 -22.21 -19.27
N LEU A 156 4.46 -21.94 -20.47
CA LEU A 156 5.23 -21.96 -21.73
C LEU A 156 6.01 -20.66 -21.97
N LEU A 157 5.61 -19.60 -21.31
CA LEU A 157 6.28 -18.29 -21.41
C LEU A 157 6.88 -17.91 -20.08
N TRP A 158 8.21 -17.82 -20.05
CA TRP A 158 8.97 -17.29 -18.92
C TRP A 158 9.24 -15.81 -19.12
N GLU A 159 8.96 -14.99 -18.12
CA GLU A 159 9.46 -13.63 -18.11
C GLU A 159 10.94 -13.69 -17.77
N ALA A 160 11.77 -13.06 -18.63
CA ALA A 160 13.19 -12.96 -18.35
C ALA A 160 13.39 -12.26 -17.00
N ASP A 161 13.97 -12.95 -16.04
CA ASP A 161 14.41 -12.34 -14.81
C ASP A 161 15.36 -11.18 -15.12
N LEU A 162 15.16 -10.09 -14.43
CA LEU A 162 16.04 -8.94 -14.52
C LEU A 162 17.39 -9.35 -13.92
N ARG A 163 18.30 -9.82 -14.77
CA ARG A 163 19.60 -10.34 -14.34
C ARG A 163 20.52 -9.28 -13.71
N ASP A 164 20.19 -8.00 -13.91
CA ASP A 164 20.98 -6.91 -13.34
C ASP A 164 20.24 -6.26 -12.17
N PRO A 165 20.64 -6.56 -10.91
CA PRO A 165 20.07 -5.95 -9.70
C PRO A 165 20.21 -4.43 -9.66
N CYS A 166 21.19 -3.86 -10.39
CA CYS A 166 21.40 -2.41 -10.43
C CYS A 166 20.31 -1.67 -11.19
N ILE A 167 19.62 -2.33 -12.14
CA ILE A 167 18.56 -1.75 -12.95
C ILE A 167 17.19 -1.91 -12.26
N LEU A 168 17.06 -2.90 -11.38
CA LEU A 168 15.91 -3.00 -10.50
C LEU A 168 16.01 -1.87 -9.49
N LYS A 169 15.23 -0.81 -9.68
CA LYS A 169 14.81 0.01 -8.54
C LYS A 169 14.15 -0.98 -7.59
N ARG A 170 14.92 -1.51 -6.64
CA ARG A 170 14.36 -2.24 -5.50
C ARG A 170 13.28 -1.33 -4.98
N SER A 171 12.04 -1.76 -5.04
CA SER A 171 11.00 -1.21 -4.19
C SER A 171 11.50 -1.46 -2.77
N GLN A 172 12.25 -0.49 -2.23
CA GLN A 172 12.70 -0.58 -0.85
C GLN A 172 11.43 -0.60 -0.03
N VAL A 173 11.16 -1.76 0.53
CA VAL A 173 10.14 -1.87 1.57
C VAL A 173 10.56 -0.88 2.63
N ARG A 174 9.76 0.13 2.87
CA ARG A 174 10.01 1.11 3.92
C ARG A 174 9.71 0.44 5.25
N PRO A 175 10.69 0.26 6.14
CA PRO A 175 10.48 -0.51 7.36
C PRO A 175 9.53 0.19 8.35
N TYR A 176 9.46 1.52 8.31
CA TYR A 176 8.69 2.32 9.26
C TYR A 176 7.57 3.13 8.62
N ALA A 177 7.81 3.72 7.45
CA ALA A 177 6.81 4.56 6.78
C ALA A 177 5.61 3.77 6.28
N ALA A 178 4.42 4.25 6.60
CA ALA A 178 3.15 3.62 6.26
C ALA A 178 2.28 4.51 5.36
N ARG A 179 1.16 3.98 4.87
CA ARG A 179 0.09 4.78 4.27
C ARG A 179 -0.77 5.37 5.37
N LYS A 180 -1.14 6.66 5.25
CA LYS A 180 -2.07 7.27 6.20
C LYS A 180 -3.40 6.51 6.19
N PRO A 181 -3.85 5.94 7.32
CA PRO A 181 -5.16 5.30 7.41
C PRO A 181 -6.29 6.29 7.08
N ARG A 182 -7.39 5.79 6.53
CA ARG A 182 -8.54 6.65 6.17
C ARG A 182 -9.25 7.23 7.40
N ASP A 183 -9.23 6.51 8.48
CA ASP A 183 -9.80 6.83 9.78
C ASP A 183 -8.85 7.64 10.70
N TYR A 184 -7.63 7.96 10.22
CA TYR A 184 -6.70 8.78 11.00
C TYR A 184 -7.24 10.20 11.18
N GLN A 185 -7.57 10.52 12.42
CA GLN A 185 -8.14 11.81 12.80
C GLN A 185 -7.07 12.91 12.82
N VAL A 186 -7.38 14.05 12.25
CA VAL A 186 -6.53 15.26 12.20
C VAL A 186 -7.38 16.41 12.71
N VAL A 187 -7.35 16.63 14.02
CA VAL A 187 -8.22 17.62 14.71
C VAL A 187 -7.44 18.66 15.50
N ALA A 188 -6.24 18.32 15.93
CA ALA A 188 -5.39 19.17 16.75
C ALA A 188 -4.09 19.59 16.02
N PRO A 189 -3.49 20.75 16.34
CA PRO A 189 -2.14 21.08 15.91
C PRO A 189 -1.15 19.96 16.26
N GLY A 190 -0.31 19.60 15.29
CA GLY A 190 0.67 18.52 15.41
C GLY A 190 0.16 17.13 15.07
N ASP A 191 -1.15 16.92 14.89
CA ASP A 191 -1.67 15.61 14.46
C ASP A 191 -1.15 15.21 13.09
N LEU A 192 -0.94 16.18 12.20
CA LEU A 192 -0.37 15.94 10.86
C LEU A 192 0.37 17.17 10.34
N VAL A 193 1.66 17.04 10.15
CA VAL A 193 2.50 18.01 9.44
C VAL A 193 2.83 17.46 8.05
N GLN A 194 2.50 18.21 7.01
CA GLN A 194 2.91 17.88 5.63
C GLN A 194 4.28 18.51 5.37
N VAL A 195 5.23 17.71 4.86
CA VAL A 195 6.57 18.17 4.51
C VAL A 195 6.82 17.91 3.03
N ASP A 196 7.36 18.92 2.35
CA ASP A 196 7.66 18.86 0.92
C ASP A 196 8.86 19.75 0.57
N THR A 197 9.46 19.50 -0.60
CA THR A 197 10.61 20.24 -1.09
C THR A 197 10.32 20.96 -2.41
N ALA A 198 10.91 22.13 -2.60
CA ALA A 198 10.82 22.90 -3.84
C ALA A 198 12.19 23.46 -4.25
N ASP A 199 12.37 23.61 -5.56
CA ASP A 199 13.57 24.25 -6.11
C ASP A 199 13.42 25.76 -6.12
N ILE A 200 14.39 26.47 -5.53
CA ILE A 200 14.54 27.91 -5.60
C ILE A 200 15.79 28.24 -6.41
N ARG A 201 15.63 29.15 -7.35
CA ARG A 201 16.70 29.55 -8.28
C ARG A 201 16.93 31.06 -8.18
N PRO A 202 17.77 31.50 -7.24
CA PRO A 202 18.04 32.94 -7.06
C PRO A 202 18.79 33.52 -8.27
N LEU A 203 19.68 32.73 -8.88
CA LEU A 203 20.47 33.11 -10.05
C LEU A 203 20.51 31.98 -11.08
N PRO A 204 20.79 32.24 -12.36
CA PRO A 204 21.05 31.23 -13.35
C PRO A 204 22.18 30.27 -12.90
N GLY A 205 21.90 28.96 -12.90
CA GLY A 205 22.84 27.94 -12.48
C GLY A 205 22.91 27.66 -10.97
N VAL A 206 22.30 28.47 -10.11
CA VAL A 206 22.23 28.26 -8.67
C VAL A 206 20.86 27.69 -8.30
N VAL A 207 20.85 26.54 -7.65
CA VAL A 207 19.62 25.89 -7.17
C VAL A 207 19.74 25.58 -5.69
N PHE A 208 18.84 26.11 -4.90
CA PHE A 208 18.66 25.74 -3.50
C PHE A 208 17.40 24.90 -3.33
N LYS A 209 17.43 23.97 -2.38
CA LYS A 209 16.31 23.12 -2.01
C LYS A 209 15.61 23.75 -0.81
N HIS A 210 14.42 24.25 -1.04
CA HIS A 210 13.54 24.79 0.00
C HIS A 210 12.72 23.66 0.59
N PHE A 211 12.75 23.51 1.90
CA PHE A 211 11.92 22.60 2.67
C PHE A 211 10.81 23.40 3.35
N THR A 212 9.60 22.90 3.25
CA THR A 212 8.41 23.44 3.92
C THR A 212 7.79 22.36 4.76
N GLY A 213 7.60 22.59 6.05
CA GLY A 213 6.77 21.78 6.93
C GLY A 213 5.53 22.59 7.33
N ARG A 214 4.34 22.10 7.00
CA ARG A 214 3.08 22.77 7.32
C ARG A 214 2.18 21.90 8.17
N ASP A 215 1.79 22.39 9.33
CA ASP A 215 0.69 21.80 10.08
C ASP A 215 -0.65 21.98 9.34
N VAL A 216 -1.41 20.90 9.24
CA VAL A 216 -2.67 20.86 8.47
C VAL A 216 -3.79 21.60 9.18
N VAL A 217 -3.78 21.67 10.51
CA VAL A 217 -4.83 22.28 11.33
C VAL A 217 -4.60 23.79 11.50
N CYS A 218 -3.51 24.16 12.15
CA CYS A 218 -3.25 25.58 12.50
C CYS A 218 -2.49 26.34 11.42
N ARG A 219 -2.08 25.71 10.32
CA ARG A 219 -1.32 26.33 9.21
C ARG A 219 0.05 26.88 9.63
N TRP A 220 0.60 26.43 10.74
CA TRP A 220 1.94 26.77 11.16
C TRP A 220 2.96 26.24 10.15
N ASP A 221 3.82 27.13 9.66
CA ASP A 221 4.86 26.79 8.71
C ASP A 221 6.24 26.83 9.34
N VAL A 222 7.07 25.86 9.01
CA VAL A 222 8.50 25.85 9.27
C VAL A 222 9.23 25.76 7.94
N LEU A 223 10.19 26.65 7.73
CA LEU A 223 10.88 26.85 6.46
C LEU A 223 12.39 26.71 6.63
N ASP A 224 13.05 26.05 5.68
CA ASP A 224 14.51 26.03 5.60
C ASP A 224 15.00 25.82 4.17
N VAL A 225 16.28 26.10 3.93
CA VAL A 225 16.94 25.92 2.63
C VAL A 225 18.23 25.14 2.76
N TYR A 226 18.52 24.30 1.76
CA TYR A 226 19.71 23.48 1.68
C TYR A 226 20.28 23.49 0.25
N HIS A 227 21.57 23.20 0.10
CA HIS A 227 22.16 23.01 -1.24
C HIS A 227 21.62 21.79 -1.96
N ARG A 228 21.28 20.72 -1.22
CA ARG A 228 20.80 19.45 -1.78
C ARG A 228 19.68 18.88 -0.91
N ALA A 229 18.68 18.28 -1.55
CA ALA A 229 17.67 17.48 -0.87
C ALA A 229 18.24 16.04 -0.68
N THR A 230 18.77 15.79 0.51
CA THR A 230 19.34 14.49 0.93
C THR A 230 18.64 14.03 2.19
N ALA A 231 18.76 12.73 2.53
CA ALA A 231 18.22 12.22 3.80
C ALA A 231 18.82 12.95 5.03
N ARG A 232 20.10 13.39 4.95
CA ARG A 232 20.73 14.19 5.99
C ARG A 232 20.09 15.58 6.14
N SER A 233 19.89 16.30 5.01
CA SER A 233 19.23 17.61 5.05
C SER A 233 17.77 17.52 5.50
N ALA A 234 17.06 16.45 5.12
CA ALA A 234 15.71 16.19 5.60
C ALA A 234 15.67 15.89 7.12
N ALA A 235 16.62 15.11 7.64
CA ALA A 235 16.75 14.88 9.07
C ALA A 235 17.09 16.16 9.84
N SER A 236 18.03 16.98 9.34
CA SER A 236 18.33 18.28 9.93
C SER A 236 17.14 19.24 9.88
N PHE A 237 16.35 19.19 8.81
CA PHE A 237 15.09 19.94 8.73
C PHE A 237 14.08 19.47 9.78
N LEU A 238 13.98 18.16 10.01
CA LEU A 238 13.12 17.59 11.05
C LEU A 238 13.46 18.14 12.44
N ASP A 239 14.75 18.20 12.79
CA ASP A 239 15.19 18.77 14.07
C ASP A 239 14.73 20.22 14.23
N GLY A 240 14.98 21.04 13.20
CA GLY A 240 14.54 22.43 13.19
C GLY A 240 13.01 22.59 13.15
N LEU A 241 12.28 21.63 12.58
CA LEU A 241 10.82 21.62 12.59
C LEU A 241 10.30 21.37 14.00
N LEU A 242 10.84 20.38 14.69
CA LEU A 242 10.43 20.05 16.06
C LEU A 242 10.76 21.17 17.06
N GLU A 243 11.91 21.82 16.90
CA GLU A 243 12.33 22.94 17.73
C GLU A 243 11.40 24.17 17.59
N ARG A 244 10.91 24.41 16.37
CA ARG A 244 10.18 25.65 16.01
C ARG A 244 8.66 25.52 15.97
N THR A 245 8.12 24.32 16.17
CA THR A 245 6.69 24.13 16.35
C THR A 245 6.31 24.27 17.82
N PRO A 246 5.26 25.08 18.16
CA PRO A 246 4.85 25.28 19.57
C PRO A 246 3.96 24.15 20.11
N PHE A 247 3.91 23.02 19.43
CA PHE A 247 3.10 21.85 19.78
C PHE A 247 3.86 20.56 19.44
N PRO A 248 3.53 19.44 20.08
CA PRO A 248 4.15 18.15 19.77
C PRO A 248 3.70 17.63 18.38
N VAL A 249 4.64 17.24 17.53
CA VAL A 249 4.36 16.65 16.22
C VAL A 249 4.15 15.15 16.36
N ARG A 250 2.95 14.67 16.06
CA ARG A 250 2.56 13.24 16.18
C ARG A 250 2.77 12.47 14.89
N ALA A 251 2.53 13.11 13.76
CA ALA A 251 2.73 12.50 12.45
C ALA A 251 3.23 13.48 11.40
N ILE A 252 4.05 12.96 10.51
CA ILE A 252 4.55 13.68 9.33
C ILE A 252 4.07 12.95 8.07
N GLN A 253 3.64 13.70 7.08
CA GLN A 253 3.27 13.20 5.76
C GLN A 253 4.21 13.78 4.71
N VAL A 254 4.80 12.91 3.91
CA VAL A 254 5.72 13.26 2.82
C VAL A 254 5.30 12.61 1.51
N ASP A 255 5.83 13.08 0.42
CA ASP A 255 5.78 12.38 -0.85
C ASP A 255 6.74 11.17 -0.89
N GLY A 256 6.90 10.56 -2.06
CA GLY A 256 7.83 9.43 -2.24
C GLY A 256 9.28 9.83 -2.50
N GLY A 257 9.68 11.09 -2.26
CA GLY A 257 11.01 11.63 -2.50
C GLY A 257 12.13 10.80 -1.87
N SER A 258 13.30 10.79 -2.50
CA SER A 258 14.46 10.03 -2.03
C SER A 258 15.03 10.58 -0.72
N GLU A 259 14.90 11.87 -0.51
CA GLU A 259 15.32 12.60 0.69
C GLU A 259 14.56 12.16 1.96
N PHE A 260 13.32 11.70 1.80
CA PHE A 260 12.46 11.23 2.89
C PHE A 260 12.58 9.71 3.14
N LYS A 261 13.69 9.09 2.72
CA LYS A 261 13.97 7.67 2.94
C LYS A 261 15.11 7.47 3.91
N ALA A 262 15.36 6.23 4.28
CA ALA A 262 16.49 5.80 5.10
C ALA A 262 16.72 6.68 6.34
N GLY A 263 17.71 7.58 6.33
CA GLY A 263 18.06 8.41 7.48
C GLY A 263 16.93 9.30 8.01
N PHE A 264 16.07 9.86 7.15
CA PHE A 264 14.91 10.62 7.58
C PHE A 264 13.86 9.72 8.24
N GLU A 265 13.63 8.54 7.68
CA GLU A 265 12.70 7.54 8.22
C GLU A 265 13.17 7.05 9.59
N GLY A 266 14.48 6.77 9.73
CA GLY A 266 15.10 6.45 11.02
C GLY A 266 14.95 7.58 12.05
N ALA A 267 15.19 8.82 11.65
CA ALA A 267 15.03 9.99 12.52
C ALA A 267 13.58 10.19 13.01
N CYS A 268 12.58 9.90 12.17
CA CYS A 268 11.18 9.89 12.60
C CYS A 268 10.89 8.76 13.60
N GLN A 269 11.41 7.56 13.33
CA GLN A 269 11.23 6.39 14.19
C GLN A 269 11.84 6.59 15.58
N GLU A 270 13.06 7.10 15.66
CA GLU A 270 13.76 7.41 16.92
C GLU A 270 13.00 8.40 17.79
N ARG A 271 12.27 9.32 17.18
CA ARG A 271 11.46 10.35 17.86
C ARG A 271 10.00 9.95 18.07
N GLY A 272 9.61 8.72 17.70
CA GLY A 272 8.25 8.23 17.84
C GLY A 272 7.22 8.92 16.95
N ILE A 273 7.67 9.61 15.90
CA ILE A 273 6.80 10.35 14.97
C ILE A 273 6.33 9.41 13.86
N ARG A 274 5.02 9.25 13.70
CA ARG A 274 4.45 8.44 12.61
C ARG A 274 4.79 9.06 11.26
N LEU A 275 5.38 8.27 10.36
CA LEU A 275 5.71 8.73 9.01
C LEU A 275 4.71 8.16 7.99
N PHE A 276 3.95 9.05 7.38
CA PHE A 276 3.02 8.71 6.30
C PHE A 276 3.61 9.08 4.94
N VAL A 277 3.51 8.16 3.98
CA VAL A 277 3.99 8.35 2.61
C VAL A 277 2.83 8.32 1.64
N LEU A 278 2.74 9.35 0.80
CA LEU A 278 1.70 9.46 -0.21
C LEU A 278 1.77 8.34 -1.26
N PRO A 279 0.62 7.90 -1.77
CA PRO A 279 0.58 7.05 -2.96
C PRO A 279 1.27 7.73 -4.15
N PRO A 280 1.93 6.98 -5.03
CA PRO A 280 2.42 7.54 -6.28
C PRO A 280 1.31 8.23 -7.07
N ARG A 281 1.61 9.38 -7.68
CA ARG A 281 0.69 10.16 -8.51
C ARG A 281 -0.59 10.62 -7.78
N SER A 282 -0.47 10.99 -6.51
CA SER A 282 -1.61 11.47 -5.70
C SER A 282 -1.37 12.88 -5.14
N PRO A 283 -1.15 13.92 -6.00
CA PRO A 283 -0.82 15.27 -5.56
C PRO A 283 -1.91 15.89 -4.68
N LYS A 284 -3.18 15.57 -4.94
CA LYS A 284 -4.32 16.11 -4.17
C LYS A 284 -4.22 15.87 -2.65
N LEU A 285 -3.44 14.87 -2.22
CA LEU A 285 -3.27 14.55 -0.80
C LEU A 285 -2.21 15.43 -0.11
N ASN A 286 -1.41 16.21 -0.86
CA ASN A 286 -0.38 17.13 -0.35
C ASN A 286 -0.77 18.60 -0.46
N GLY A 287 -2.03 18.87 -0.74
CA GLY A 287 -2.52 20.22 -1.09
C GLY A 287 -2.28 21.29 -0.03
N SER A 288 -2.09 20.95 1.25
CA SER A 288 -1.82 21.94 2.29
C SER A 288 -0.41 22.53 2.16
N VAL A 289 0.61 21.68 2.02
CA VAL A 289 2.00 22.16 1.85
C VAL A 289 2.25 22.73 0.45
N GLU A 290 1.60 22.20 -0.59
CA GLU A 290 1.67 22.77 -1.94
C GLU A 290 1.12 24.24 -1.96
N ARG A 291 0.03 24.47 -1.22
CA ARG A 291 -0.51 25.82 -1.03
C ARG A 291 0.47 26.71 -0.25
N ALA A 292 1.17 26.17 0.76
CA ALA A 292 2.22 26.89 1.47
C ALA A 292 3.33 27.35 0.53
N GLN A 293 3.87 26.40 -0.23
CA GLN A 293 4.95 26.65 -1.19
C GLN A 293 4.55 27.74 -2.20
N ARG A 294 3.30 27.68 -2.73
CA ARG A 294 2.79 28.74 -3.60
C ARG A 294 2.77 30.10 -2.91
N THR A 295 2.25 30.15 -1.67
CA THR A 295 2.19 31.42 -0.90
C THR A 295 3.59 31.95 -0.66
N HIS A 296 4.56 31.14 -0.24
CA HIS A 296 5.93 31.60 -0.04
C HIS A 296 6.61 32.00 -1.36
N LYS A 297 6.26 31.34 -2.46
CA LYS A 297 6.74 31.77 -3.77
C LYS A 297 6.21 33.15 -4.15
N GLU A 298 4.91 33.39 -4.00
CA GLU A 298 4.25 34.62 -4.39
C GLU A 298 4.56 35.78 -3.42
N GLU A 299 4.57 35.55 -2.11
CA GLU A 299 4.69 36.57 -1.08
C GLU A 299 6.13 36.83 -0.59
N PHE A 300 7.09 35.98 -0.94
CA PHE A 300 8.48 36.13 -0.54
C PHE A 300 9.45 36.01 -1.73
N TYR A 301 9.54 34.84 -2.38
CA TYR A 301 10.56 34.60 -3.40
C TYR A 301 10.42 35.47 -4.66
N GLN A 302 9.22 35.93 -5.00
CA GLN A 302 8.95 36.81 -6.13
C GLN A 302 9.01 38.33 -5.78
N VAL A 303 9.09 38.67 -4.49
CA VAL A 303 8.99 40.04 -4.01
C VAL A 303 10.29 40.54 -3.40
N VAL A 304 11.11 39.62 -2.86
CA VAL A 304 12.35 39.95 -2.17
C VAL A 304 13.56 39.68 -3.06
N ASP A 305 14.52 40.61 -3.09
CA ASP A 305 15.81 40.34 -3.71
C ASP A 305 16.50 39.20 -2.97
N LEU A 306 16.68 38.09 -3.68
CA LEU A 306 17.21 36.86 -3.10
C LEU A 306 18.74 36.98 -2.98
N PRO A 307 19.31 36.71 -1.81
CA PRO A 307 20.75 36.71 -1.63
C PRO A 307 21.41 35.53 -2.34
N GLU A 308 22.67 35.71 -2.71
CA GLU A 308 23.47 34.69 -3.39
C GLU A 308 23.93 33.57 -2.43
N THR A 309 24.06 33.90 -1.14
CA THR A 309 24.54 32.94 -0.15
C THR A 309 23.36 32.25 0.54
N ILE A 310 23.51 30.97 0.81
CA ILE A 310 22.51 30.17 1.51
C ILE A 310 22.31 30.64 2.96
N GLY A 311 23.35 31.20 3.58
CA GLY A 311 23.29 31.75 4.94
C GLY A 311 22.35 32.92 5.04
N ASP A 312 22.55 33.94 4.17
CA ASP A 312 21.72 35.11 4.12
C ASP A 312 20.28 34.81 3.70
N LEU A 313 20.12 33.86 2.75
CA LEU A 313 18.79 33.39 2.36
C LEU A 313 18.06 32.71 3.52
N ARG A 314 18.75 31.90 4.30
CA ARG A 314 18.20 31.25 5.49
C ARG A 314 17.76 32.29 6.53
N GLN A 315 18.54 33.33 6.75
CA GLN A 315 18.18 34.43 7.67
C GLN A 315 16.92 35.15 7.22
N LYS A 316 16.84 35.54 5.93
CA LYS A 316 15.63 36.17 5.37
C LYS A 316 14.42 35.24 5.44
N LEU A 317 14.63 33.92 5.21
CA LEU A 317 13.58 32.93 5.28
C LEU A 317 13.05 32.72 6.70
N ARG A 318 13.93 32.83 7.73
CA ARG A 318 13.51 32.86 9.13
C ARG A 318 12.62 34.04 9.47
N ALA A 319 12.98 35.23 9.01
CA ALA A 319 12.14 36.41 9.18
C ALA A 319 10.76 36.22 8.48
N GLN A 320 10.75 35.65 7.30
CA GLN A 320 9.51 35.30 6.60
C GLN A 320 8.67 34.27 7.36
N GLU A 321 9.28 33.22 7.92
CA GLU A 321 8.61 32.21 8.74
C GLU A 321 7.93 32.86 9.96
N VAL A 322 8.66 33.72 10.68
CA VAL A 322 8.09 34.45 11.81
C VAL A 322 6.92 35.32 11.36
N ARG A 323 7.12 36.15 10.32
CA ARG A 323 6.05 36.99 9.76
C ARG A 323 4.82 36.18 9.35
N TYR A 324 5.03 35.02 8.70
CA TYR A 324 3.96 34.14 8.26
C TYR A 324 3.14 33.61 9.44
N ASN A 325 3.82 33.15 10.47
CA ASN A 325 3.18 32.49 11.62
C ASN A 325 2.55 33.50 12.60
N THR A 326 3.10 34.74 12.70
CA THR A 326 2.69 35.71 13.75
C THR A 326 1.95 36.96 13.26
N VAL A 327 2.06 37.25 11.97
CA VAL A 327 1.48 38.49 11.41
C VAL A 327 0.45 38.25 10.33
N ARG A 328 0.65 37.19 9.52
CA ARG A 328 -0.20 36.89 8.37
C ARG A 328 -1.55 36.31 8.77
N PRO A 329 -2.69 36.97 8.50
CA PRO A 329 -4.00 36.38 8.76
C PRO A 329 -4.36 35.31 7.73
N HIS A 330 -5.09 34.28 8.16
CA HIS A 330 -5.53 33.16 7.34
C HIS A 330 -7.04 33.04 7.30
N GLN A 331 -7.62 33.12 6.12
CA GLN A 331 -9.06 32.96 5.93
C GLN A 331 -9.57 31.62 6.49
N ALA A 332 -8.80 30.54 6.29
CA ALA A 332 -9.14 29.20 6.81
C ALA A 332 -9.13 29.11 8.35
N LEU A 333 -8.50 30.08 9.03
CA LEU A 333 -8.46 30.18 10.50
C LEU A 333 -9.37 31.30 11.02
N GLY A 334 -10.33 31.77 10.23
CA GLY A 334 -11.20 32.88 10.62
C GLY A 334 -10.45 34.18 10.74
N GLN A 335 -9.49 34.46 9.84
CA GLN A 335 -8.60 35.63 9.80
C GLN A 335 -7.59 35.71 10.98
N GLN A 336 -7.44 34.62 11.73
CA GLN A 336 -6.37 34.55 12.74
C GLN A 336 -5.04 34.18 12.10
N THR A 337 -3.95 34.54 12.76
CA THR A 337 -2.62 34.02 12.45
C THR A 337 -2.47 32.60 13.00
N PRO A 338 -1.54 31.80 12.46
CA PRO A 338 -1.19 30.50 13.05
C PRO A 338 -0.87 30.55 14.55
N ALA A 339 -0.14 31.61 14.99
CA ALA A 339 0.23 31.77 16.39
C ALA A 339 -0.98 32.03 17.29
N GLU A 340 -1.91 32.90 16.87
CA GLU A 340 -3.15 33.19 17.61
C GLU A 340 -4.03 31.94 17.72
N TYR A 341 -4.14 31.19 16.62
CA TYR A 341 -4.88 29.94 16.61
C TYR A 341 -4.29 28.89 17.58
N CYS A 342 -2.95 28.70 17.53
CA CYS A 342 -2.26 27.76 18.41
C CYS A 342 -2.39 28.16 19.89
N ARG A 343 -2.26 29.45 20.22
CA ARG A 343 -2.41 29.95 21.60
C ARG A 343 -3.80 29.64 22.12
N ARG A 344 -4.84 30.00 21.40
CA ARG A 344 -6.23 29.72 21.77
C ARG A 344 -6.49 28.22 21.95
N TRP A 345 -5.92 27.39 21.06
CA TRP A 345 -6.07 25.96 21.17
C TRP A 345 -5.40 25.41 22.45
N LEU A 346 -4.19 25.86 22.78
CA LEU A 346 -3.49 25.47 24.00
C LEU A 346 -4.27 25.86 25.26
N GLU A 347 -4.80 27.09 25.31
CA GLU A 347 -5.63 27.57 26.42
C GLU A 347 -6.89 26.73 26.63
N THR A 348 -7.53 26.30 25.53
CA THR A 348 -8.74 25.48 25.58
C THR A 348 -8.48 24.01 25.97
N THR A 349 -7.25 23.51 25.77
CA THR A 349 -6.89 22.11 25.99
C THR A 349 -6.21 21.91 27.36
N SER A 350 -5.76 22.99 28.00
CA SER A 350 -5.10 22.98 29.33
C SER A 350 -6.10 23.07 30.51
N VAL A 351 -7.42 23.10 30.22
CA VAL A 351 -8.52 23.03 31.19
C VAL A 351 -9.15 21.62 31.16
#